data_1e82842a7bbd9326a56ff7ee0a4b34be
#
_entry.id   1e82842a7bbd9326a56ff7ee0a4b34be
#
_cell.length_a   1.000
_cell.length_b   1.000
_cell.length_c   1.000
_cell.angle_alpha   90.00
_cell.angle_beta   90.00
_cell.angle_gamma   90.00
#
_symmetry.space_group_name_H-M   'P 1'
#
loop_
_entity.id
_entity.type
_entity.pdbx_description
1 polymer ?
#
loop_
_entity_poly.entity_id
_entity_poly.type
_entity_poly.pdbx_seq_one_letter_code
_entity_poly.pdbx_strand_id
1 'polypeptide(L)'
;MSTSNNCPKCGFTSNSSFKECPRCGVIISRFLLKKKNDNCADSRDAARKNSGLDNLEQAETLIVKQQKEWGEILTGFETKNKYQVVDHFSNPLLEAQEEGGSALTTITRLFLKALRPFTIDLFSPQGAGLFKLTRPFRFYFHELDVSQSNGAPLGKIKRRFSILRRIYSVVDRNGNEIFELFGPLLHPWTFQIKNGSQELGKITKKWSGLAKESFTDADNFGITFPKGIDLSQKAVLLGAVFLIDFVHFENSGNRN
;
A
#
# COMPACT_ATOMS: atom_id res chain seq x y z
N MET A 1 -36.27 23.31 16.07
CA MET A 1 -36.36 21.94 16.61
C MET A 1 -37.17 21.10 15.64
N SER A 2 -36.59 20.06 15.06
CA SER A 2 -37.29 19.24 14.05
C SER A 2 -38.25 18.28 14.72
N THR A 3 -39.52 18.38 14.35
CA THR A 3 -40.57 17.42 14.72
C THR A 3 -40.93 16.61 13.48
N SER A 4 -41.32 15.36 13.65
CA SER A 4 -41.71 14.49 12.55
C SER A 4 -42.86 13.59 12.97
N ASN A 5 -43.73 13.24 12.05
CA ASN A 5 -44.79 12.26 12.24
C ASN A 5 -44.35 10.83 11.98
N ASN A 6 -43.13 10.65 11.42
CA ASN A 6 -42.52 9.34 11.12
C ASN A 6 -41.14 9.24 11.78
N CYS A 7 -40.89 8.14 12.47
CA CYS A 7 -39.60 7.88 13.10
C CYS A 7 -38.59 7.38 12.08
N PRO A 8 -37.46 8.09 11.82
CA PRO A 8 -36.45 7.69 10.87
C PRO A 8 -35.62 6.47 11.29
N LYS A 9 -35.73 6.02 12.56
CA LYS A 9 -35.02 4.85 13.09
C LYS A 9 -35.84 3.56 12.98
N CYS A 10 -37.11 3.59 13.38
CA CYS A 10 -37.94 2.38 13.49
C CYS A 10 -39.20 2.37 12.59
N GLY A 11 -39.43 3.45 11.81
CA GLY A 11 -40.59 3.54 10.90
C GLY A 11 -41.93 3.78 11.60
N PHE A 12 -41.96 4.03 12.92
CA PHE A 12 -43.20 4.31 13.62
C PHE A 12 -43.84 5.62 13.13
N THR A 13 -45.12 5.58 12.79
CA THR A 13 -45.92 6.73 12.35
C THR A 13 -46.99 7.08 13.39
N SER A 14 -47.24 8.38 13.58
CA SER A 14 -48.27 8.92 14.47
C SER A 14 -49.04 10.04 13.77
N ASN A 15 -50.28 10.24 14.18
CA ASN A 15 -51.10 11.34 13.71
C ASN A 15 -50.67 12.71 14.23
N SER A 16 -49.81 12.74 15.28
CA SER A 16 -49.22 13.95 15.83
C SER A 16 -47.70 13.93 15.71
N SER A 17 -47.08 15.09 15.51
CA SER A 17 -45.64 15.23 15.45
C SER A 17 -44.97 15.04 16.81
N PHE A 18 -43.85 14.37 16.86
CA PHE A 18 -43.10 14.09 18.08
C PHE A 18 -41.62 14.46 17.92
N LYS A 19 -40.96 14.84 19.03
CA LYS A 19 -39.51 15.12 19.10
C LYS A 19 -38.72 13.86 19.48
N GLU A 20 -39.35 13.00 20.27
CA GLU A 20 -38.82 11.71 20.71
C GLU A 20 -39.80 10.62 20.30
N CYS A 21 -39.32 9.56 19.70
CA CYS A 21 -40.17 8.48 19.22
C CYS A 21 -40.75 7.68 20.40
N PRO A 22 -42.09 7.59 20.54
CA PRO A 22 -42.71 6.87 21.66
C PRO A 22 -42.49 5.36 21.60
N ARG A 23 -42.08 4.81 20.43
CA ARG A 23 -41.84 3.39 20.25
C ARG A 23 -40.39 2.99 20.57
N CYS A 24 -39.38 3.80 20.21
CA CYS A 24 -37.97 3.42 20.32
C CYS A 24 -37.11 4.43 21.07
N GLY A 25 -37.68 5.50 21.64
CA GLY A 25 -37.00 6.48 22.48
C GLY A 25 -35.97 7.36 21.76
N VAL A 26 -35.90 7.31 20.40
CA VAL A 26 -34.91 8.10 19.70
C VAL A 26 -35.32 9.56 19.59
N ILE A 27 -34.41 10.48 19.95
CA ILE A 27 -34.57 11.92 19.70
C ILE A 27 -34.29 12.20 18.24
N ILE A 28 -35.30 12.56 17.46
CA ILE A 28 -35.27 12.67 15.99
C ILE A 28 -34.18 13.64 15.53
N SER A 29 -34.06 14.82 16.13
CA SER A 29 -33.06 15.81 15.75
C SER A 29 -31.62 15.29 15.92
N ARG A 30 -31.32 14.59 17.02
CA ARG A 30 -30.00 13.99 17.26
C ARG A 30 -29.69 12.85 16.28
N PHE A 31 -30.69 12.03 15.97
CA PHE A 31 -30.53 10.92 15.03
C PHE A 31 -30.27 11.42 13.60
N LEU A 32 -31.01 12.43 13.15
CA LEU A 32 -30.79 13.03 11.83
C LEU A 32 -29.45 13.76 11.72
N LEU A 33 -29.01 14.46 12.78
CA LEU A 33 -27.70 15.09 12.81
C LEU A 33 -26.57 14.05 12.74
N LYS A 34 -26.68 12.96 13.49
CA LYS A 34 -25.70 11.87 13.45
C LYS A 34 -25.64 11.27 12.05
N LYS A 35 -26.77 10.90 11.44
CA LYS A 35 -26.84 10.34 10.10
C LYS A 35 -26.27 11.29 9.02
N LYS A 36 -26.49 12.61 9.17
CA LYS A 36 -25.92 13.62 8.29
C LYS A 36 -24.40 13.70 8.42
N ASN A 37 -23.87 13.60 9.65
CA ASN A 37 -22.43 13.61 9.89
C ASN A 37 -21.76 12.34 9.36
N ASP A 38 -22.37 11.15 9.57
CA ASP A 38 -21.86 9.88 9.05
C ASP A 38 -21.80 9.91 7.51
N ASN A 39 -22.86 10.35 6.82
CA ASN A 39 -22.88 10.49 5.37
C ASN A 39 -21.85 11.53 4.84
N CYS A 40 -21.59 12.60 5.62
CA CYS A 40 -20.60 13.61 5.22
C CYS A 40 -19.16 13.12 5.43
N ALA A 41 -18.91 12.23 6.40
CA ALA A 41 -17.63 11.57 6.59
C ALA A 41 -17.34 10.61 5.43
N ASP A 42 -18.29 9.71 5.11
CA ASP A 42 -18.16 8.75 4.02
C ASP A 42 -17.89 9.43 2.66
N SER A 43 -18.57 10.55 2.37
CA SER A 43 -18.34 11.28 1.11
C SER A 43 -16.97 11.95 1.04
N ARG A 44 -16.45 12.47 2.15
CA ARG A 44 -15.10 13.05 2.25
C ARG A 44 -14.02 11.98 2.10
N ASP A 45 -14.20 10.83 2.72
CA ASP A 45 -13.26 9.73 2.63
C ASP A 45 -13.26 9.12 1.22
N ALA A 46 -14.42 9.04 0.55
CA ALA A 46 -14.49 8.65 -0.85
C ALA A 46 -13.76 9.65 -1.79
N ALA A 47 -13.94 10.97 -1.58
CA ALA A 47 -13.25 12.00 -2.36
C ALA A 47 -11.72 11.96 -2.13
N ARG A 48 -11.28 11.78 -0.89
CA ARG A 48 -9.86 11.61 -0.54
C ARG A 48 -9.25 10.38 -1.18
N LYS A 49 -10.00 9.27 -1.17
CA LYS A 49 -9.58 8.02 -1.79
C LYS A 49 -9.43 8.19 -3.30
N ASN A 50 -10.40 8.80 -3.97
CA ASN A 50 -10.39 8.99 -5.41
C ASN A 50 -9.21 9.86 -5.87
N SER A 51 -8.93 10.98 -5.18
CA SER A 51 -7.80 11.85 -5.55
C SER A 51 -6.45 11.14 -5.47
N GLY A 52 -6.25 10.24 -4.48
CA GLY A 52 -5.03 9.45 -4.37
C GLY A 52 -4.88 8.39 -5.48
N LEU A 53 -5.99 7.80 -5.91
CA LEU A 53 -6.02 6.80 -6.99
C LEU A 53 -5.78 7.45 -8.35
N ASP A 54 -6.39 8.62 -8.63
CA ASP A 54 -6.22 9.35 -9.89
C ASP A 54 -4.76 9.75 -10.13
N ASN A 55 -4.08 10.24 -9.09
CA ASN A 55 -2.67 10.60 -9.17
C ASN A 55 -1.77 9.37 -9.43
N LEU A 56 -2.06 8.24 -8.78
CA LEU A 56 -1.35 6.99 -9.02
C LEU A 56 -1.59 6.45 -10.44
N GLU A 57 -2.82 6.58 -10.95
CA GLU A 57 -3.17 6.14 -12.29
C GLU A 57 -2.42 6.91 -13.38
N GLN A 58 -2.19 8.21 -13.18
CA GLN A 58 -1.45 9.05 -14.12
C GLN A 58 0.07 8.92 -14.01
N ALA A 59 0.59 8.46 -12.88
CA ALA A 59 2.03 8.39 -12.65
C ALA A 59 2.71 7.37 -13.58
N GLU A 60 3.71 7.82 -14.35
CA GLU A 60 4.58 6.95 -15.16
C GLU A 60 5.75 6.40 -14.35
N THR A 61 6.19 7.14 -13.35
CA THR A 61 7.32 6.80 -12.47
C THR A 61 6.99 7.12 -11.03
N LEU A 62 7.34 6.23 -10.12
CA LEU A 62 7.25 6.46 -8.68
C LEU A 62 8.61 6.24 -8.02
N ILE A 63 8.81 6.95 -6.91
CA ILE A 63 9.96 6.79 -6.04
C ILE A 63 9.43 6.39 -4.66
N VAL A 64 9.90 5.26 -4.14
CA VAL A 64 9.61 4.77 -2.79
C VAL A 64 10.79 5.13 -1.91
N LYS A 65 10.56 5.99 -0.91
CA LYS A 65 11.55 6.47 0.05
C LYS A 65 11.27 5.86 1.41
N GLN A 66 12.23 5.15 1.98
CA GLN A 66 12.13 4.70 3.36
C GLN A 66 12.37 5.87 4.30
N GLN A 67 11.47 6.08 5.26
CA GLN A 67 11.62 7.09 6.30
C GLN A 67 12.30 6.48 7.51
N LYS A 68 13.50 6.97 7.86
CA LYS A 68 14.18 6.60 9.10
C LYS A 68 13.68 7.51 10.22
N GLU A 69 13.07 6.94 11.25
CA GLU A 69 12.70 7.72 12.43
C GLU A 69 13.94 7.92 13.32
N TRP A 70 14.24 9.19 13.65
CA TRP A 70 15.35 9.55 14.57
C TRP A 70 15.24 8.88 15.95
N GLY A 71 14.04 8.46 16.36
CA GLY A 71 13.80 7.73 17.59
C GLY A 71 14.47 6.36 17.68
N GLU A 72 14.69 5.67 16.56
CA GLU A 72 15.39 4.38 16.50
C GLU A 72 16.85 4.50 16.90
N ILE A 73 17.49 5.61 16.54
CA ILE A 73 18.91 5.88 16.83
C ILE A 73 19.15 6.08 18.34
N LEU A 74 18.15 6.62 19.06
CA LEU A 74 18.28 6.96 20.47
C LEU A 74 17.82 5.85 21.43
N THR A 75 16.88 5.01 21.02
CA THR A 75 16.25 4.04 21.92
C THR A 75 16.60 2.57 21.64
N GLY A 76 17.17 2.27 20.46
CA GLY A 76 17.47 0.90 20.05
C GLY A 76 16.21 0.03 19.82
N PHE A 77 15.01 0.61 19.94
CA PHE A 77 13.76 -0.07 19.61
C PHE A 77 13.46 0.14 18.13
N GLU A 78 13.46 -0.95 17.35
CA GLU A 78 12.99 -0.92 15.95
C GLU A 78 11.53 -0.50 15.91
N THR A 79 11.27 0.69 15.42
CA THR A 79 9.94 1.17 15.10
C THR A 79 9.49 0.58 13.74
N LYS A 80 8.21 0.72 13.43
CA LYS A 80 7.61 0.21 12.19
C LYS A 80 8.21 0.91 10.98
N ASN A 81 8.54 0.14 9.94
CA ASN A 81 8.98 0.73 8.68
C ASN A 81 7.89 1.64 8.10
N LYS A 82 8.24 2.89 7.85
CA LYS A 82 7.41 3.86 7.15
C LYS A 82 8.05 4.21 5.83
N TYR A 83 7.24 4.32 4.80
CA TYR A 83 7.67 4.68 3.46
C TYR A 83 6.79 5.79 2.92
N GLN A 84 7.39 6.65 2.14
CA GLN A 84 6.68 7.65 1.34
C GLN A 84 6.86 7.30 -0.14
N VAL A 85 5.75 7.27 -0.87
CA VAL A 85 5.77 7.09 -2.32
C VAL A 85 5.50 8.44 -2.96
N VAL A 86 6.41 8.89 -3.80
CA VAL A 86 6.34 10.19 -4.47
C VAL A 86 6.44 10.02 -5.98
N ASP A 87 5.95 11.01 -6.73
CA ASP A 87 6.17 11.10 -8.17
C ASP A 87 7.59 11.61 -8.51
N HIS A 88 7.87 11.80 -9.81
CA HIS A 88 9.15 12.31 -10.29
C HIS A 88 9.40 13.79 -9.96
N PHE A 89 8.37 14.53 -9.54
CA PHE A 89 8.48 15.90 -9.02
C PHE A 89 8.63 15.95 -7.49
N SER A 90 8.68 14.78 -6.82
CA SER A 90 8.70 14.65 -5.36
C SER A 90 7.38 15.00 -4.67
N ASN A 91 6.26 15.06 -5.39
CA ASN A 91 4.95 15.22 -4.76
C ASN A 91 4.54 13.91 -4.07
N PRO A 92 4.09 13.94 -2.81
CA PRO A 92 3.65 12.74 -2.10
C PRO A 92 2.35 12.21 -2.70
N LEU A 93 2.36 10.95 -3.12
CA LEU A 93 1.20 10.25 -3.67
C LEU A 93 0.62 9.22 -2.69
N LEU A 94 1.48 8.49 -1.97
CA LEU A 94 1.06 7.50 -0.99
C LEU A 94 1.99 7.52 0.22
N GLU A 95 1.43 7.12 1.36
CA GLU A 95 2.16 6.75 2.55
C GLU A 95 1.98 5.26 2.80
N ALA A 96 3.07 4.56 3.14
CA ALA A 96 3.03 3.15 3.43
C ALA A 96 3.56 2.88 4.84
N GLN A 97 2.85 2.08 5.60
CA GLN A 97 3.18 1.73 6.97
C GLN A 97 3.07 0.23 7.18
N GLU A 98 4.11 -0.37 7.75
CA GLU A 98 4.08 -1.77 8.18
C GLU A 98 3.17 -1.90 9.40
N GLU A 99 2.23 -2.87 9.40
CA GLU A 99 1.42 -3.20 10.58
C GLU A 99 2.33 -3.67 11.72
N GLY A 100 2.11 -3.12 12.93
CA GLY A 100 2.85 -3.56 14.12
C GLY A 100 2.44 -4.96 14.51
N GLY A 101 3.41 -5.85 14.58
CA GLY A 101 3.22 -7.17 15.14
C GLY A 101 3.37 -7.21 16.68
N SER A 102 2.89 -8.29 17.29
CA SER A 102 3.09 -8.59 18.72
C SER A 102 4.57 -8.87 19.03
N ALA A 103 4.93 -9.02 20.32
CA ALA A 103 6.28 -9.40 20.77
C ALA A 103 6.89 -10.62 20.02
N LEU A 104 6.03 -11.51 19.50
CA LEU A 104 6.44 -12.64 18.66
C LEU A 104 7.10 -12.19 17.35
N THR A 105 6.73 -11.02 16.81
CA THR A 105 7.32 -10.48 15.58
C THR A 105 8.73 -9.94 15.79
N THR A 106 9.09 -9.50 16.99
CA THR A 106 10.46 -9.08 17.30
C THR A 106 11.41 -10.27 17.23
N ILE A 107 11.01 -11.43 17.78
CA ILE A 107 11.80 -12.66 17.72
C ILE A 107 11.91 -13.15 16.26
N THR A 108 10.82 -13.12 15.51
CA THR A 108 10.82 -13.53 14.09
C THR A 108 11.65 -12.57 13.22
N ARG A 109 11.70 -11.28 13.54
CA ARG A 109 12.58 -10.31 12.87
C ARG A 109 14.06 -10.68 13.02
N LEU A 110 14.49 -11.07 14.24
CA LEU A 110 15.88 -11.41 14.52
C LEU A 110 16.33 -12.70 13.84
N PHE A 111 15.47 -13.74 13.79
CA PHE A 111 15.84 -15.07 13.29
C PHE A 111 15.44 -15.33 11.83
N LEU A 112 14.32 -14.79 11.36
CA LEU A 112 13.78 -15.12 10.05
C LEU A 112 14.09 -14.08 8.96
N LYS A 113 14.55 -12.88 9.33
CA LYS A 113 15.00 -11.84 8.37
C LYS A 113 14.16 -11.81 7.08
N ALA A 114 14.76 -12.23 5.95
CA ALA A 114 14.14 -12.25 4.63
C ALA A 114 12.91 -13.19 4.50
N LEU A 115 12.64 -14.05 5.50
CA LEU A 115 11.50 -14.99 5.50
C LEU A 115 10.31 -14.47 6.30
N ARG A 116 10.46 -13.39 7.07
CA ARG A 116 9.41 -12.90 7.96
C ARG A 116 8.13 -12.52 7.20
N PRO A 117 6.96 -12.86 7.73
CA PRO A 117 5.70 -12.32 7.23
C PRO A 117 5.62 -10.83 7.54
N PHE A 118 4.93 -10.08 6.69
CA PHE A 118 4.61 -8.69 6.94
C PHE A 118 3.30 -8.28 6.29
N THR A 119 2.72 -7.24 6.80
CA THR A 119 1.60 -6.53 6.17
C THR A 119 1.96 -5.05 6.09
N ILE A 120 1.74 -4.45 4.93
CA ILE A 120 1.92 -3.02 4.70
C ILE A 120 0.60 -2.45 4.20
N ASP A 121 0.10 -1.44 4.91
CA ASP A 121 -1.04 -0.65 4.46
C ASP A 121 -0.57 0.60 3.74
N LEU A 122 -1.18 0.89 2.59
CA LEU A 122 -0.93 2.08 1.79
C LEU A 122 -2.11 3.02 1.88
N PHE A 123 -1.82 4.28 2.19
CA PHE A 123 -2.79 5.34 2.38
C PHE A 123 -2.56 6.47 1.37
N SER A 124 -3.62 7.20 1.04
CA SER A 124 -3.47 8.50 0.40
C SER A 124 -2.82 9.51 1.36
N PRO A 125 -2.24 10.63 0.88
CA PRO A 125 -1.71 11.68 1.75
C PRO A 125 -2.73 12.27 2.72
N GLN A 126 -4.02 12.06 2.46
CA GLN A 126 -5.13 12.49 3.32
C GLN A 126 -5.55 11.41 4.33
N GLY A 127 -4.84 10.27 4.37
CA GLY A 127 -5.08 9.18 5.32
C GLY A 127 -6.15 8.17 4.92
N ALA A 128 -6.69 8.21 3.69
CA ALA A 128 -7.62 7.19 3.22
C ALA A 128 -6.87 5.91 2.83
N GLY A 129 -7.28 4.75 3.36
CA GLY A 129 -6.69 3.45 3.01
C GLY A 129 -6.99 3.08 1.56
N LEU A 130 -5.95 2.76 0.79
CA LEU A 130 -6.05 2.43 -0.63
C LEU A 130 -5.76 0.97 -0.91
N PHE A 131 -4.60 0.48 -0.47
CA PHE A 131 -4.13 -0.86 -0.76
C PHE A 131 -3.57 -1.53 0.50
N LYS A 132 -3.57 -2.86 0.47
CA LYS A 132 -2.94 -3.70 1.49
C LYS A 132 -2.03 -4.71 0.78
N LEU A 133 -0.80 -4.80 1.25
CA LEU A 133 0.22 -5.75 0.82
C LEU A 133 0.39 -6.78 1.92
N THR A 134 0.16 -8.05 1.64
CA THR A 134 0.29 -9.11 2.63
C THR A 134 1.28 -10.17 2.15
N ARG A 135 2.34 -10.36 2.93
CA ARG A 135 3.32 -11.40 2.69
C ARG A 135 3.16 -12.49 3.74
N PRO A 136 2.70 -13.69 3.36
CA PRO A 136 2.66 -14.84 4.27
C PRO A 136 4.08 -15.36 4.55
N PHE A 137 4.23 -16.10 5.65
CA PHE A 137 5.45 -16.85 5.92
C PHE A 137 5.67 -17.94 4.86
N ARG A 138 6.83 -17.92 4.17
CA ARG A 138 7.19 -18.92 3.16
C ARG A 138 8.69 -19.22 3.20
N PHE A 139 9.07 -20.48 3.22
CA PHE A 139 10.48 -20.88 3.26
C PHE A 139 11.22 -20.70 1.93
N TYR A 140 10.60 -21.06 0.80
CA TYR A 140 11.30 -21.12 -0.49
C TYR A 140 10.79 -20.14 -1.54
N PHE A 141 9.46 -19.99 -1.63
CA PHE A 141 8.85 -19.16 -2.66
C PHE A 141 8.25 -17.91 -2.03
N HIS A 142 8.99 -16.82 -2.12
CA HIS A 142 8.48 -15.53 -1.68
C HIS A 142 7.28 -15.12 -2.52
N GLU A 143 6.22 -14.76 -1.84
CA GLU A 143 4.95 -14.39 -2.43
C GLU A 143 4.43 -13.13 -1.72
N LEU A 144 3.76 -12.25 -2.45
CA LEU A 144 3.09 -11.07 -1.91
C LEU A 144 1.72 -10.94 -2.56
N ASP A 145 0.68 -10.92 -1.74
CA ASP A 145 -0.68 -10.63 -2.14
C ASP A 145 -0.92 -9.12 -2.10
N VAL A 146 -1.58 -8.59 -3.13
CA VAL A 146 -1.97 -7.18 -3.23
C VAL A 146 -3.48 -7.09 -3.34
N SER A 147 -4.09 -6.33 -2.43
CA SER A 147 -5.53 -6.11 -2.38
C SER A 147 -5.85 -4.62 -2.20
N GLN A 148 -7.09 -4.25 -2.48
CA GLN A 148 -7.64 -2.98 -2.02
C GLN A 148 -7.80 -2.98 -0.50
N SER A 149 -7.91 -1.81 0.11
CA SER A 149 -8.15 -1.68 1.57
C SER A 149 -9.43 -2.37 2.06
N ASN A 150 -10.41 -2.60 1.17
CA ASN A 150 -11.65 -3.35 1.45
C ASN A 150 -11.48 -4.87 1.31
N GLY A 151 -10.26 -5.36 1.02
CA GLY A 151 -9.96 -6.77 0.84
C GLY A 151 -10.14 -7.33 -0.57
N ALA A 152 -10.63 -6.54 -1.54
CA ALA A 152 -10.77 -7.02 -2.92
C ALA A 152 -9.39 -7.30 -3.55
N PRO A 153 -9.13 -8.53 -4.07
CA PRO A 153 -7.82 -8.88 -4.62
C PRO A 153 -7.54 -8.10 -5.91
N LEU A 154 -6.31 -7.63 -6.07
CA LEU A 154 -5.80 -6.97 -7.28
C LEU A 154 -4.85 -7.86 -8.06
N GLY A 155 -4.05 -8.65 -7.37
CA GLY A 155 -3.08 -9.55 -7.96
C GLY A 155 -2.04 -10.01 -6.95
N LYS A 156 -0.98 -10.64 -7.45
CA LYS A 156 0.04 -11.28 -6.64
C LYS A 156 1.40 -11.26 -7.33
N ILE A 157 2.47 -11.21 -6.52
CA ILE A 157 3.83 -11.41 -6.98
C ILE A 157 4.32 -12.75 -6.44
N LYS A 158 4.91 -13.59 -7.29
CA LYS A 158 5.43 -14.91 -6.92
C LYS A 158 6.87 -15.06 -7.40
N ARG A 159 7.78 -15.45 -6.49
CA ARG A 159 9.15 -15.80 -6.88
C ARG A 159 9.14 -17.13 -7.68
N ARG A 160 9.82 -17.14 -8.81
CA ARG A 160 10.05 -18.37 -9.59
C ARG A 160 11.36 -19.04 -9.14
N PHE A 161 11.40 -20.37 -9.25
CA PHE A 161 12.62 -21.10 -9.00
C PHE A 161 13.67 -20.75 -10.06
N SER A 162 14.83 -20.30 -9.60
CA SER A 162 16.01 -20.09 -10.45
C SER A 162 17.24 -20.06 -9.57
N ILE A 163 18.28 -20.80 -9.96
CA ILE A 163 19.53 -20.92 -9.18
C ILE A 163 20.37 -19.64 -9.31
N LEU A 164 20.45 -19.07 -10.52
CA LEU A 164 21.35 -17.96 -10.83
C LEU A 164 20.65 -16.63 -11.07
N ARG A 165 19.32 -16.61 -11.18
CA ARG A 165 18.58 -15.41 -11.57
C ARG A 165 17.48 -15.10 -10.56
N ARG A 166 17.18 -13.84 -10.40
CA ARG A 166 16.07 -13.37 -9.55
C ARG A 166 14.88 -13.11 -10.44
N ILE A 167 13.95 -14.07 -10.48
CA ILE A 167 12.78 -14.01 -11.37
C ILE A 167 11.51 -14.05 -10.52
N TYR A 168 10.57 -13.15 -10.82
CA TYR A 168 9.24 -13.12 -10.23
C TYR A 168 8.19 -13.04 -11.32
N SER A 169 7.09 -13.77 -11.13
CA SER A 169 5.87 -13.62 -11.91
C SER A 169 4.97 -12.61 -11.23
N VAL A 170 4.45 -11.66 -12.00
CA VAL A 170 3.39 -10.74 -11.59
C VAL A 170 2.11 -11.25 -12.20
N VAL A 171 1.15 -11.63 -11.36
CA VAL A 171 -0.13 -12.20 -11.79
C VAL A 171 -1.28 -11.26 -11.43
N ASP A 172 -2.30 -11.22 -12.28
CA ASP A 172 -3.52 -10.48 -12.04
C ASP A 172 -4.44 -11.18 -11.01
N ARG A 173 -5.59 -10.59 -10.72
CA ARG A 173 -6.60 -11.15 -9.81
C ARG A 173 -7.18 -12.50 -10.28
N ASN A 174 -7.08 -12.81 -11.57
CA ASN A 174 -7.56 -14.05 -12.17
C ASN A 174 -6.48 -15.15 -12.17
N GLY A 175 -5.24 -14.81 -11.76
CA GLY A 175 -4.11 -15.72 -11.75
C GLY A 175 -3.32 -15.77 -13.06
N ASN A 176 -3.63 -14.92 -14.04
CA ASN A 176 -2.87 -14.83 -15.30
C ASN A 176 -1.56 -14.07 -15.07
N GLU A 177 -0.46 -14.58 -15.59
CA GLU A 177 0.82 -13.86 -15.59
C GLU A 177 0.75 -12.69 -16.58
N ILE A 178 0.92 -11.47 -16.06
CA ILE A 178 0.87 -10.24 -16.83
C ILE A 178 2.26 -9.65 -17.09
N PHE A 179 3.20 -9.87 -16.16
CA PHE A 179 4.60 -9.45 -16.31
C PHE A 179 5.55 -10.44 -15.64
N GLU A 180 6.77 -10.47 -16.14
CA GLU A 180 7.92 -11.07 -15.49
C GLU A 180 8.84 -9.97 -14.94
N LEU A 181 9.29 -10.09 -13.69
CA LEU A 181 10.37 -9.27 -13.16
C LEU A 181 11.66 -10.05 -13.24
N PHE A 182 12.59 -9.55 -14.02
CA PHE A 182 13.89 -10.18 -14.27
C PHE A 182 15.01 -9.37 -13.65
N GLY A 183 15.72 -9.93 -12.65
CA GLY A 183 16.88 -9.33 -12.02
C GLY A 183 18.18 -9.86 -12.61
N PRO A 184 18.88 -9.10 -13.49
CA PRO A 184 20.15 -9.51 -14.08
C PRO A 184 21.24 -9.67 -13.02
N LEU A 185 22.16 -10.62 -13.20
CA LEU A 185 23.28 -10.84 -12.27
C LEU A 185 24.24 -9.64 -12.23
N LEU A 186 24.52 -9.04 -13.39
CA LEU A 186 25.45 -7.91 -13.52
C LEU A 186 24.89 -6.59 -13.02
N HIS A 187 23.58 -6.51 -12.83
CA HIS A 187 22.89 -5.30 -12.30
C HIS A 187 22.07 -5.67 -11.07
N PRO A 188 22.73 -5.93 -9.91
CA PRO A 188 22.06 -6.45 -8.72
C PRO A 188 20.99 -5.52 -8.14
N TRP A 189 21.01 -4.25 -8.50
CA TRP A 189 20.10 -3.20 -8.04
C TRP A 189 18.89 -2.98 -8.95
N THR A 190 18.80 -3.73 -10.08
CA THR A 190 17.77 -3.51 -11.11
C THR A 190 16.97 -4.76 -11.38
N PHE A 191 15.66 -4.59 -11.55
CA PHE A 191 14.73 -5.59 -12.07
C PHE A 191 14.00 -5.02 -13.28
N GLN A 192 14.12 -5.68 -14.41
CA GLN A 192 13.39 -5.35 -15.63
C GLN A 192 11.96 -5.86 -15.52
N ILE A 193 10.98 -5.04 -15.90
CA ILE A 193 9.58 -5.45 -16.05
C ILE A 193 9.39 -5.87 -17.50
N LYS A 194 9.10 -7.15 -17.73
CA LYS A 194 9.05 -7.74 -19.06
C LYS A 194 7.69 -8.35 -19.37
N ASN A 195 7.35 -8.36 -20.64
CA ASN A 195 6.34 -9.24 -21.22
C ASN A 195 7.00 -10.00 -22.37
N GLY A 196 7.18 -11.32 -22.20
CA GLY A 196 8.01 -12.12 -23.08
C GLY A 196 9.46 -11.62 -23.13
N SER A 197 9.97 -11.32 -24.34
CA SER A 197 11.32 -10.80 -24.53
C SER A 197 11.44 -9.28 -24.38
N GLN A 198 10.31 -8.55 -24.36
CA GLN A 198 10.30 -7.09 -24.36
C GLN A 198 10.41 -6.53 -22.94
N GLU A 199 11.36 -5.61 -22.70
CA GLU A 199 11.42 -4.78 -21.50
C GLU A 199 10.44 -3.61 -21.66
N LEU A 200 9.51 -3.49 -20.71
CA LEU A 200 8.45 -2.47 -20.72
C LEU A 200 8.64 -1.41 -19.64
N GLY A 201 9.42 -1.72 -18.62
CA GLY A 201 9.68 -0.85 -17.48
C GLY A 201 10.77 -1.45 -16.59
N LYS A 202 11.05 -0.79 -15.46
CA LYS A 202 12.07 -1.27 -14.53
C LYS A 202 11.83 -0.82 -13.09
N ILE A 203 12.32 -1.63 -12.16
CA ILE A 203 12.48 -1.28 -10.74
C ILE A 203 13.97 -1.19 -10.47
N THR A 204 14.44 -0.13 -9.81
CA THR A 204 15.86 0.01 -9.45
C THR A 204 16.03 0.62 -8.06
N LYS A 205 16.98 0.08 -7.29
CA LYS A 205 17.48 0.72 -6.06
C LYS A 205 18.52 1.76 -6.44
N LYS A 206 18.72 2.80 -5.62
CA LYS A 206 19.59 3.96 -5.92
C LYS A 206 19.08 4.78 -7.09
N TRP A 207 17.80 5.12 -7.05
CA TRP A 207 17.24 6.06 -8.01
C TRP A 207 17.79 7.47 -7.72
N SER A 208 18.81 7.88 -8.49
CA SER A 208 19.16 9.29 -8.64
C SER A 208 18.26 9.83 -9.76
N GLY A 209 17.22 10.58 -9.42
CA GLY A 209 16.29 11.17 -10.40
C GLY A 209 16.99 11.93 -11.52
N LEU A 210 16.25 12.49 -12.47
CA LEU A 210 16.76 13.30 -13.59
C LEU A 210 17.55 14.55 -13.15
N ALA A 211 17.46 14.95 -11.88
CA ALA A 211 18.27 16.01 -11.28
C ALA A 211 19.51 15.41 -10.62
N LYS A 212 20.67 15.68 -11.17
CA LYS A 212 22.00 15.22 -10.73
C LYS A 212 22.45 15.70 -9.35
N GLU A 213 21.62 16.39 -8.59
CA GLU A 213 21.99 17.00 -7.32
C GLU A 213 21.04 16.55 -6.22
N SER A 214 21.59 15.89 -5.20
CA SER A 214 21.07 15.78 -3.82
C SER A 214 20.34 14.53 -3.35
N PHE A 215 20.41 13.35 -3.96
CA PHE A 215 19.89 12.15 -3.28
C PHE A 215 20.93 11.04 -3.15
N THR A 216 21.80 11.21 -2.14
CA THR A 216 22.78 10.22 -1.70
C THR A 216 22.18 9.14 -0.77
N ASP A 217 20.86 9.12 -0.53
CA ASP A 217 20.25 8.11 0.31
C ASP A 217 20.14 6.79 -0.45
N ALA A 218 20.96 5.83 -0.01
CA ALA A 218 21.12 4.51 -0.61
C ALA A 218 19.86 3.63 -0.57
N ASP A 219 18.78 4.09 0.05
CA ASP A 219 17.59 3.30 0.36
C ASP A 219 16.34 3.64 -0.48
N ASN A 220 16.48 4.47 -1.52
CA ASN A 220 15.37 4.82 -2.38
C ASN A 220 15.23 3.85 -3.56
N PHE A 221 13.99 3.44 -3.84
CA PHE A 221 13.64 2.67 -5.03
C PHE A 221 12.87 3.54 -6.01
N GLY A 222 13.19 3.38 -7.29
CA GLY A 222 12.39 3.92 -8.39
C GLY A 222 11.72 2.80 -9.17
N ILE A 223 10.49 3.02 -9.59
CA ILE A 223 9.78 2.18 -10.54
C ILE A 223 9.32 3.02 -11.72
N THR A 224 9.67 2.58 -12.94
CA THR A 224 9.09 3.09 -14.20
C THR A 224 8.12 2.05 -14.71
N PHE A 225 6.86 2.44 -14.86
CA PHE A 225 5.79 1.54 -15.26
C PHE A 225 5.77 1.28 -16.78
N PRO A 226 5.29 0.10 -17.21
CA PRO A 226 4.88 -0.12 -18.59
C PRO A 226 3.81 0.91 -19.00
N LYS A 227 3.82 1.34 -20.26
CA LYS A 227 2.80 2.26 -20.78
C LYS A 227 1.44 1.56 -20.89
N GLY A 228 0.35 2.29 -20.59
CA GLY A 228 -1.02 1.82 -20.81
C GLY A 228 -1.51 0.78 -19.81
N ILE A 229 -0.82 0.56 -18.69
CA ILE A 229 -1.28 -0.34 -17.64
C ILE A 229 -2.32 0.34 -16.75
N ASP A 230 -3.26 -0.45 -16.22
CA ASP A 230 -4.29 0.03 -15.32
C ASP A 230 -3.79 0.22 -13.87
N LEU A 231 -4.63 0.83 -13.04
CA LEU A 231 -4.35 1.09 -11.64
C LEU A 231 -4.07 -0.18 -10.84
N SER A 232 -4.78 -1.29 -11.13
CA SER A 232 -4.57 -2.58 -10.43
C SER A 232 -3.19 -3.13 -10.72
N GLN A 233 -2.76 -3.09 -11.98
CA GLN A 233 -1.43 -3.51 -12.41
C GLN A 233 -0.33 -2.63 -11.79
N LYS A 234 -0.55 -1.31 -11.71
CA LYS A 234 0.38 -0.39 -11.02
C LYS A 234 0.49 -0.71 -9.53
N ALA A 235 -0.64 -0.97 -8.85
CA ALA A 235 -0.64 -1.35 -7.44
C ALA A 235 0.14 -2.66 -7.20
N VAL A 236 -0.04 -3.67 -8.07
CA VAL A 236 0.70 -4.94 -7.95
C VAL A 236 2.19 -4.73 -8.19
N LEU A 237 2.58 -3.95 -9.22
CA LEU A 237 3.98 -3.64 -9.49
C LEU A 237 4.61 -2.78 -8.38
N LEU A 238 3.86 -1.87 -7.76
CA LEU A 238 4.32 -1.15 -6.57
C LEU A 238 4.55 -2.11 -5.39
N GLY A 239 3.67 -3.10 -5.19
CA GLY A 239 3.88 -4.17 -4.22
C GLY A 239 5.18 -4.95 -4.45
N ALA A 240 5.57 -5.15 -5.72
CA ALA A 240 6.83 -5.80 -6.05
C ALA A 240 8.05 -5.01 -5.57
N VAL A 241 8.00 -3.68 -5.53
CA VAL A 241 9.09 -2.85 -4.98
C VAL A 241 9.33 -3.20 -3.52
N PHE A 242 8.27 -3.26 -2.70
CA PHE A 242 8.38 -3.63 -1.29
C PHE A 242 8.88 -5.07 -1.11
N LEU A 243 8.37 -6.03 -1.89
CA LEU A 243 8.84 -7.41 -1.81
C LEU A 243 10.33 -7.54 -2.15
N ILE A 244 10.80 -6.84 -3.19
CA ILE A 244 12.20 -6.82 -3.62
C ILE A 244 13.07 -6.21 -2.53
N ASP A 245 12.65 -5.11 -1.91
CA ASP A 245 13.37 -4.47 -0.81
C ASP A 245 13.57 -5.44 0.36
N PHE A 246 12.48 -6.00 0.86
CA PHE A 246 12.51 -6.96 1.97
C PHE A 246 13.34 -8.21 1.70
N VAL A 247 13.27 -8.77 0.49
CA VAL A 247 13.95 -10.02 0.15
C VAL A 247 15.45 -9.83 -0.13
N HIS A 248 15.81 -8.72 -0.75
CA HIS A 248 17.17 -8.56 -1.29
C HIS A 248 18.00 -7.49 -0.62
N PHE A 249 17.39 -6.50 0.07
CA PHE A 249 18.11 -5.31 0.48
C PHE A 249 17.98 -4.97 1.97
N GLU A 250 16.90 -5.34 2.66
CA GLU A 250 16.70 -5.04 4.09
C GLU A 250 17.85 -5.59 4.97
N ASN A 251 18.49 -6.68 4.56
CA ASN A 251 19.59 -7.30 5.30
C ASN A 251 20.99 -6.73 4.97
N SER A 252 21.09 -5.81 4.02
CA SER A 252 22.39 -5.27 3.59
C SER A 252 22.81 -4.03 4.40
N GLY A 253 21.90 -3.43 5.15
CA GLY A 253 22.16 -2.22 5.96
C GLY A 253 22.97 -2.46 7.25
N ASN A 254 23.15 -3.71 7.70
CA ASN A 254 23.82 -4.05 8.95
C ASN A 254 25.26 -4.57 8.77
N ARG A 255 25.92 -4.26 7.66
CA ARG A 255 27.32 -4.63 7.40
C ARG A 255 28.22 -3.41 7.22
N ASN A 256 28.15 -2.45 8.15
CA ASN A 256 29.22 -1.47 8.35
C ASN A 256 29.45 -1.27 9.83
#